data_c27b9b91dbde3ff44cbadd211b3dd0f9
#
_entry.id   c27b9b91dbde3ff44cbadd211b3dd0f9
#
_cell.length_a   1.000
_cell.length_b   1.000
_cell.length_c   1.000
_cell.angle_alpha   90.00
_cell.angle_beta   90.00
_cell.angle_gamma   90.00
#
_symmetry.space_group_name_H-M   'P 1'
#
loop_
_entity.id
_entity.type
_entity.pdbx_description
1 polymer ?
#
loop_
_entity_poly.entity_id
_entity_poly.type
_entity_poly.pdbx_seq_one_letter_code
_entity_poly.pdbx_strand_id
1 'polypeptide(L)'
;MILAAIDVRRPDGSGAVILSTENQRDITRIVRAERLRLGVVLLIVVLVSVSLSLFLARTIVRPLRRLALAAHRVRLGRAREVQVPRLPERRDEIGTLARALSDMSMAIRQRIDATEAFAADVTHELKNPLASLRSAVDSLGIVKDPALQKQLIDVIRDDVGRLDRLITDIAEASRVDAELARARFDRSISAR
;
A
#
# COMPACT_ATOMS: atom_id res chain seq x y z
N MET A 1 34.13 -23.89 55.73
CA MET A 1 35.15 -23.38 56.65
C MET A 1 36.47 -23.94 56.16
N ILE A 2 37.28 -23.14 55.55
CA ILE A 2 38.62 -23.49 55.08
C ILE A 2 39.58 -22.91 56.11
N LEU A 3 40.30 -23.80 56.78
CA LEU A 3 41.36 -23.45 57.72
C LEU A 3 42.69 -23.50 56.97
N ALA A 4 43.30 -22.39 56.71
CA ALA A 4 44.68 -22.29 56.25
C ALA A 4 45.53 -21.98 57.48
N ALA A 5 46.41 -22.93 57.89
CA ALA A 5 47.40 -22.73 58.91
C ALA A 5 48.74 -22.42 58.23
N ILE A 6 49.31 -21.24 58.45
CA ILE A 6 50.65 -20.90 57.99
C ILE A 6 51.57 -20.92 59.22
N ASP A 7 52.52 -21.86 59.20
CA ASP A 7 53.58 -21.91 60.22
C ASP A 7 54.68 -20.90 59.90
N VAL A 8 54.76 -19.88 60.70
CA VAL A 8 55.81 -18.84 60.57
C VAL A 8 56.86 -19.06 61.70
N ARG A 9 58.00 -19.63 61.33
CA ARG A 9 59.15 -19.74 62.23
C ARG A 9 59.88 -18.41 62.30
N ARG A 10 59.97 -17.84 63.52
CA ARG A 10 60.86 -16.74 63.83
C ARG A 10 62.31 -17.21 64.05
N PRO A 11 63.30 -16.34 63.77
CA PRO A 11 64.74 -16.75 63.97
C PRO A 11 65.12 -16.99 65.44
N ASP A 12 64.23 -16.65 66.38
CA ASP A 12 64.44 -16.92 67.85
C ASP A 12 63.89 -18.27 68.33
N GLY A 13 63.40 -19.12 67.38
CA GLY A 13 62.91 -20.49 67.71
C GLY A 13 61.45 -20.53 68.17
N SER A 14 60.76 -19.42 68.28
CA SER A 14 59.37 -19.40 68.66
C SER A 14 58.46 -19.51 67.37
N GLY A 15 57.64 -20.56 67.34
CA GLY A 15 56.63 -20.76 66.24
C GLY A 15 55.32 -20.05 66.57
N ALA A 16 54.89 -19.20 65.66
CA ALA A 16 53.54 -18.66 65.73
C ALA A 16 52.68 -19.20 64.58
N VAL A 17 51.55 -19.84 64.89
CA VAL A 17 50.60 -20.35 63.93
C VAL A 17 49.53 -19.24 63.71
N ILE A 18 49.49 -18.68 62.52
CA ILE A 18 48.43 -17.74 62.13
C ILE A 18 47.30 -18.58 61.54
N LEU A 19 46.18 -18.70 62.27
CA LEU A 19 44.94 -19.30 61.80
C LEU A 19 44.08 -18.20 61.04
N SER A 20 44.06 -18.31 59.76
CA SER A 20 43.11 -17.48 58.97
C SER A 20 41.79 -18.24 58.79
N THR A 21 40.74 -17.80 59.45
CA THR A 21 39.38 -18.33 59.25
C THR A 21 38.63 -17.45 58.28
N GLU A 22 38.55 -17.91 57.07
CA GLU A 22 37.75 -17.23 56.08
C GLU A 22 36.28 -17.71 56.15
N ASN A 23 35.36 -16.77 56.39
CA ASN A 23 33.96 -17.09 56.62
C ASN A 23 33.23 -17.30 55.27
N GLN A 24 33.10 -18.53 54.83
CA GLN A 24 32.38 -18.91 53.60
C GLN A 24 30.96 -18.33 53.49
N ARG A 25 30.35 -17.99 54.64
CA ARG A 25 28.97 -17.46 54.66
C ARG A 25 28.91 -16.04 54.09
N ASP A 26 29.93 -15.24 54.21
CA ASP A 26 29.97 -13.86 53.67
C ASP A 26 30.19 -13.88 52.17
N ILE A 27 31.01 -14.80 51.65
CA ILE A 27 31.24 -14.99 50.21
C ILE A 27 29.94 -15.42 49.51
N THR A 28 29.19 -16.36 50.10
CA THR A 28 27.94 -16.86 49.51
C THR A 28 26.81 -15.79 49.54
N ARG A 29 26.80 -14.91 50.53
CA ARG A 29 25.84 -13.79 50.60
C ARG A 29 26.14 -12.74 49.54
N ILE A 30 27.40 -12.37 49.37
CA ILE A 30 27.84 -11.40 48.34
C ILE A 30 27.53 -11.95 46.95
N VAL A 31 27.86 -13.21 46.67
CA VAL A 31 27.58 -13.84 45.37
C VAL A 31 26.07 -13.94 45.06
N ARG A 32 25.25 -14.21 46.09
CA ARG A 32 23.79 -14.23 45.91
C ARG A 32 23.22 -12.84 45.63
N ALA A 33 23.67 -11.81 46.33
CA ALA A 33 23.26 -10.45 46.13
C ALA A 33 23.63 -9.94 44.71
N GLU A 34 24.84 -10.25 44.22
CA GLU A 34 25.29 -9.92 42.88
C GLU A 34 24.49 -10.68 41.80
N ARG A 35 24.21 -11.95 41.98
CA ARG A 35 23.37 -12.71 41.03
C ARG A 35 21.95 -12.17 40.96
N LEU A 36 21.38 -11.76 42.11
CA LEU A 36 20.04 -11.19 42.15
C LEU A 36 20.01 -9.81 41.47
N ARG A 37 21.05 -9.01 41.67
CA ARG A 37 21.21 -7.71 41.02
C ARG A 37 21.33 -7.86 39.50
N LEU A 38 22.18 -8.78 39.03
CA LEU A 38 22.32 -9.11 37.61
C LEU A 38 21.02 -9.64 37.02
N GLY A 39 20.28 -10.51 37.76
CA GLY A 39 18.98 -11.01 37.35
C GLY A 39 17.92 -9.89 37.16
N VAL A 40 17.88 -8.94 38.11
CA VAL A 40 16.97 -7.79 38.03
C VAL A 40 17.32 -6.89 36.84
N VAL A 41 18.60 -6.58 36.63
CA VAL A 41 19.05 -5.80 35.49
C VAL A 41 18.67 -6.47 34.17
N LEU A 42 18.93 -7.78 34.05
CA LEU A 42 18.56 -8.55 32.86
C LEU A 42 17.04 -8.51 32.61
N LEU A 43 16.24 -8.69 33.66
CA LEU A 43 14.78 -8.62 33.57
C LEU A 43 14.31 -7.27 33.08
N ILE A 44 14.85 -6.16 33.58
CA ILE A 44 14.53 -4.80 33.14
C ILE A 44 14.89 -4.61 31.67
N VAL A 45 16.07 -5.06 31.25
CA VAL A 45 16.50 -4.95 29.85
C VAL A 45 15.57 -5.72 28.91
N VAL A 46 15.17 -6.93 29.30
CA VAL A 46 14.22 -7.75 28.53
C VAL A 46 12.85 -7.06 28.45
N LEU A 47 12.32 -6.55 29.56
CA LEU A 47 11.04 -5.85 29.59
C LEU A 47 11.04 -4.60 28.72
N VAL A 48 12.10 -3.79 28.81
CA VAL A 48 12.26 -2.59 27.96
C VAL A 48 12.34 -2.98 26.48
N SER A 49 13.13 -3.99 26.15
CA SER A 49 13.28 -4.49 24.77
C SER A 49 11.96 -4.98 24.18
N VAL A 50 11.21 -5.79 24.94
CA VAL A 50 9.89 -6.29 24.52
C VAL A 50 8.88 -5.13 24.38
N SER A 51 8.88 -4.20 25.32
CA SER A 51 7.99 -3.02 25.28
C SER A 51 8.28 -2.15 24.04
N LEU A 52 9.55 -1.91 23.77
CA LEU A 52 9.99 -1.14 22.59
C LEU A 52 9.60 -1.87 21.29
N SER A 53 9.83 -3.17 21.21
CA SER A 53 9.45 -3.99 20.05
C SER A 53 7.95 -3.94 19.80
N LEU A 54 7.12 -4.08 20.83
CA LEU A 54 5.67 -4.00 20.75
C LEU A 54 5.21 -2.60 20.33
N PHE A 55 5.86 -1.56 20.84
CA PHE A 55 5.58 -0.17 20.47
C PHE A 55 5.87 0.06 18.98
N LEU A 56 7.05 -0.33 18.48
CA LEU A 56 7.41 -0.21 17.06
C LEU A 56 6.47 -1.02 16.18
N ALA A 57 6.16 -2.25 16.57
CA ALA A 57 5.25 -3.11 15.83
C ALA A 57 3.85 -2.49 15.67
N ARG A 58 3.32 -1.83 16.71
CA ARG A 58 2.00 -1.19 16.67
C ARG A 58 2.02 0.15 15.97
N THR A 59 3.08 0.93 16.16
CA THR A 59 3.15 2.33 15.69
C THR A 59 3.63 2.44 14.25
N ILE A 60 4.49 1.55 13.79
CA ILE A 60 5.11 1.62 12.46
C ILE A 60 4.71 0.43 11.59
N VAL A 61 4.98 -0.81 12.05
CA VAL A 61 4.86 -1.99 11.17
C VAL A 61 3.42 -2.27 10.77
N ARG A 62 2.47 -2.19 11.71
CA ARG A 62 1.04 -2.47 11.43
C ARG A 62 0.43 -1.47 10.44
N PRO A 63 0.58 -0.14 10.59
CA PRO A 63 0.05 0.81 9.61
C PRO A 63 0.70 0.63 8.24
N LEU A 64 2.01 0.49 8.15
CA LEU A 64 2.69 0.26 6.87
C LEU A 64 2.20 -1.00 6.16
N ARG A 65 2.01 -2.09 6.90
CA ARG A 65 1.46 -3.33 6.32
C ARG A 65 0.03 -3.14 5.80
N ARG A 66 -0.81 -2.37 6.49
CA ARG A 66 -2.16 -2.06 6.02
C ARG A 66 -2.15 -1.23 4.74
N LEU A 67 -1.27 -0.23 4.65
CA LEU A 67 -1.12 0.59 3.45
C LEU A 67 -0.57 -0.23 2.27
N ALA A 68 0.43 -1.08 2.51
CA ALA A 68 0.97 -1.98 1.49
C ALA A 68 -0.08 -2.95 0.94
N LEU A 69 -0.92 -3.52 1.80
CA LEU A 69 -2.03 -4.39 1.39
C LEU A 69 -3.10 -3.61 0.59
N ALA A 70 -3.41 -2.37 0.99
CA ALA A 70 -4.34 -1.52 0.25
C ALA A 70 -3.78 -1.19 -1.15
N ALA A 71 -2.52 -0.77 -1.24
CA ALA A 71 -1.85 -0.51 -2.52
C ALA A 71 -1.82 -1.75 -3.43
N HIS A 72 -1.54 -2.93 -2.86
CA HIS A 72 -1.55 -4.18 -3.61
C HIS A 72 -2.93 -4.52 -4.20
N ARG A 73 -4.01 -4.31 -3.44
CA ARG A 73 -5.38 -4.53 -3.92
C ARG A 73 -5.77 -3.55 -5.03
N VAL A 74 -5.37 -2.28 -4.90
CA VAL A 74 -5.59 -1.27 -5.96
C VAL A 74 -4.89 -1.72 -7.25
N ARG A 75 -3.65 -2.22 -7.16
CA ARG A 75 -2.90 -2.74 -8.31
C ARG A 75 -3.58 -3.93 -9.00
N LEU A 76 -4.30 -4.77 -8.25
CA LEU A 76 -5.05 -5.92 -8.78
C LEU A 76 -6.39 -5.54 -9.43
N GLY A 77 -6.65 -4.26 -9.70
CA GLY A 77 -7.90 -3.79 -10.32
C GLY A 77 -9.08 -3.69 -9.35
N ARG A 78 -8.88 -3.97 -8.05
CA ARG A 78 -9.94 -3.89 -7.03
C ARG A 78 -10.04 -2.50 -6.38
N ALA A 79 -9.70 -1.45 -7.13
CA ALA A 79 -9.70 -0.08 -6.62
C ALA A 79 -11.07 0.35 -6.06
N ARG A 80 -12.18 -0.16 -6.61
CA ARG A 80 -13.55 0.12 -6.13
C ARG A 80 -13.84 -0.45 -4.74
N GLU A 81 -13.27 -1.61 -4.39
CA GLU A 81 -13.52 -2.33 -3.14
C GLU A 81 -12.62 -1.87 -1.99
N VAL A 82 -11.53 -1.17 -2.31
CA VAL A 82 -10.50 -0.82 -1.33
C VAL A 82 -10.75 0.56 -0.73
N GLN A 83 -11.20 0.59 0.51
CA GLN A 83 -11.08 1.80 1.34
C GLN A 83 -9.66 1.86 1.90
N VAL A 84 -8.83 2.76 1.36
CA VAL A 84 -7.52 3.05 1.94
C VAL A 84 -7.77 3.71 3.30
N PRO A 85 -7.24 3.17 4.41
CA PRO A 85 -7.41 3.80 5.71
C PRO A 85 -6.80 5.20 5.68
N ARG A 86 -7.63 6.23 5.68
CA ARG A 86 -7.18 7.57 5.99
C ARG A 86 -6.83 7.54 7.47
N LEU A 87 -5.58 7.78 7.82
CA LEU A 87 -5.14 7.90 9.21
C LEU A 87 -5.21 9.40 9.60
N PRO A 88 -6.41 9.96 9.84
CA PRO A 88 -6.62 11.41 9.97
C PRO A 88 -5.92 11.99 11.20
N GLU A 89 -5.72 11.19 12.22
CA GLU A 89 -5.08 11.59 13.48
C GLU A 89 -3.55 11.64 13.37
N ARG A 90 -2.96 11.02 12.33
CA ARG A 90 -1.49 11.01 12.16
C ARG A 90 -1.02 12.20 11.34
N ARG A 91 -0.15 12.99 11.96
CA ARG A 91 0.50 14.15 11.32
C ARG A 91 1.94 13.88 10.89
N ASP A 92 2.39 12.62 11.00
CA ASP A 92 3.71 12.15 10.60
C ASP A 92 3.77 11.74 9.11
N GLU A 93 4.93 11.25 8.67
CA GLU A 93 5.21 10.81 7.30
C GLU A 93 4.29 9.66 6.88
N ILE A 94 3.93 8.77 7.81
CA ILE A 94 3.01 7.65 7.56
C ILE A 94 1.60 8.18 7.30
N GLY A 95 1.16 9.21 8.03
CA GLY A 95 -0.11 9.89 7.79
C GLY A 95 -0.15 10.59 6.43
N THR A 96 0.96 11.22 6.04
CA THR A 96 1.11 11.85 4.72
C THR A 96 1.07 10.82 3.61
N LEU A 97 1.77 9.70 3.75
CA LEU A 97 1.74 8.59 2.80
C LEU A 97 0.33 7.98 2.68
N ALA A 98 -0.39 7.83 3.79
CA ALA A 98 -1.76 7.31 3.80
C ALA A 98 -2.71 8.23 3.02
N ARG A 99 -2.59 9.55 3.19
CA ARG A 99 -3.38 10.53 2.43
C ARG A 99 -3.06 10.48 0.94
N ALA A 100 -1.79 10.53 0.57
CA ALA A 100 -1.36 10.44 -0.83
C ALA A 100 -1.85 9.17 -1.51
N LEU A 101 -1.77 8.02 -0.84
CA LEU A 101 -2.28 6.74 -1.36
C LEU A 101 -3.81 6.75 -1.50
N SER A 102 -4.53 7.38 -0.55
CA SER A 102 -5.99 7.53 -0.61
C SER A 102 -6.40 8.40 -1.80
N ASP A 103 -5.72 9.53 -2.00
CA ASP A 103 -6.01 10.47 -3.08
C ASP A 103 -5.71 9.82 -4.45
N MET A 104 -4.59 9.10 -4.56
CA MET A 104 -4.27 8.31 -5.76
C MET A 104 -5.34 7.25 -6.05
N SER A 105 -5.77 6.52 -5.02
CA SER A 105 -6.83 5.50 -5.16
C SER A 105 -8.15 6.11 -5.61
N MET A 106 -8.52 7.29 -5.10
CA MET A 106 -9.71 8.03 -5.51
C MET A 106 -9.61 8.50 -6.96
N ALA A 107 -8.49 9.05 -7.38
CA ALA A 107 -8.26 9.48 -8.76
C ALA A 107 -8.35 8.30 -9.76
N ILE A 108 -7.80 7.13 -9.39
CA ILE A 108 -7.91 5.92 -10.21
C ILE A 108 -9.37 5.47 -10.35
N ARG A 109 -10.16 5.50 -9.25
CA ARG A 109 -11.59 5.15 -9.30
C ARG A 109 -12.36 6.08 -10.23
N GLN A 110 -12.18 7.39 -10.06
CA GLN A 110 -12.83 8.38 -10.92
C GLN A 110 -12.49 8.15 -12.39
N ARG A 111 -11.25 7.78 -12.69
CA ARG A 111 -10.83 7.49 -14.07
C ARG A 111 -11.48 6.21 -14.61
N ILE A 112 -11.59 5.16 -13.81
CA ILE A 112 -12.29 3.92 -14.18
C ILE A 112 -13.77 4.23 -14.45
N ASP A 113 -14.43 4.93 -13.53
CA ASP A 113 -15.86 5.26 -13.67
C ASP A 113 -16.12 6.12 -14.91
N ALA A 114 -15.26 7.11 -15.19
CA ALA A 114 -15.36 7.93 -16.40
C ALA A 114 -15.15 7.10 -17.68
N THR A 115 -14.18 6.16 -17.68
CA THR A 115 -13.92 5.28 -18.83
C THR A 115 -15.09 4.32 -19.07
N GLU A 116 -15.69 3.77 -18.03
CA GLU A 116 -16.86 2.88 -18.16
C GLU A 116 -18.10 3.63 -18.66
N ALA A 117 -18.35 4.84 -18.13
CA ALA A 117 -19.43 5.70 -18.63
C ALA A 117 -19.24 6.02 -20.11
N PHE A 118 -18.04 6.45 -20.51
CA PHE A 118 -17.69 6.71 -21.91
C PHE A 118 -17.89 5.48 -22.81
N ALA A 119 -17.44 4.29 -22.37
CA ALA A 119 -17.63 3.06 -23.13
C ALA A 119 -19.12 2.68 -23.28
N ALA A 120 -19.94 2.94 -22.26
CA ALA A 120 -21.37 2.74 -22.32
C ALA A 120 -22.03 3.69 -23.32
N ASP A 121 -21.70 4.98 -23.27
CA ASP A 121 -22.23 6.01 -24.18
C ASP A 121 -21.87 5.70 -25.63
N VAL A 122 -20.60 5.39 -25.92
CA VAL A 122 -20.13 4.97 -27.24
C VAL A 122 -20.90 3.75 -27.74
N THR A 123 -21.11 2.75 -26.85
CA THR A 123 -21.85 1.53 -27.22
C THR A 123 -23.30 1.84 -27.60
N HIS A 124 -23.96 2.73 -26.87
CA HIS A 124 -25.32 3.16 -27.16
C HIS A 124 -25.40 3.97 -28.47
N GLU A 125 -24.46 4.88 -28.71
CA GLU A 125 -24.41 5.69 -29.89
C GLU A 125 -24.05 4.93 -31.17
N LEU A 126 -23.27 3.85 -31.06
CA LEU A 126 -23.00 2.94 -32.18
C LEU A 126 -24.17 1.98 -32.45
N LYS A 127 -24.88 1.51 -31.42
CA LYS A 127 -25.98 0.55 -31.58
C LYS A 127 -27.16 1.14 -32.37
N ASN A 128 -27.45 2.43 -32.21
CA ASN A 128 -28.57 3.09 -32.85
C ASN A 128 -28.46 3.11 -34.40
N PRO A 129 -27.37 3.67 -35.00
CA PRO A 129 -27.22 3.64 -36.46
C PRO A 129 -27.04 2.21 -37.01
N LEU A 130 -26.40 1.31 -36.27
CA LEU A 130 -26.27 -0.11 -36.67
C LEU A 130 -27.64 -0.80 -36.75
N ALA A 131 -28.57 -0.52 -35.83
CA ALA A 131 -29.92 -1.06 -35.87
C ALA A 131 -30.74 -0.48 -37.05
N SER A 132 -30.58 0.82 -37.32
CA SER A 132 -31.20 1.50 -38.46
C SER A 132 -30.68 0.93 -39.80
N LEU A 133 -29.34 0.82 -39.93
CA LEU A 133 -28.69 0.21 -41.10
C LEU A 133 -29.21 -1.22 -41.35
N ARG A 134 -29.27 -2.03 -40.32
CA ARG A 134 -29.77 -3.41 -40.44
C ARG A 134 -31.21 -3.44 -40.94
N SER A 135 -32.07 -2.60 -40.33
CA SER A 135 -33.51 -2.52 -40.77
C SER A 135 -33.64 -2.03 -42.20
N ALA A 136 -32.84 -1.02 -42.59
CA ALA A 136 -32.86 -0.51 -43.95
C ALA A 136 -32.39 -1.56 -44.98
N VAL A 137 -31.35 -2.31 -44.68
CA VAL A 137 -30.83 -3.38 -45.53
C VAL A 137 -31.85 -4.54 -45.63
N ASP A 138 -32.45 -4.97 -44.52
CA ASP A 138 -33.47 -6.02 -44.50
C ASP A 138 -34.70 -5.57 -45.35
N SER A 139 -35.09 -4.30 -45.26
CA SER A 139 -36.20 -3.74 -46.02
C SER A 139 -35.89 -3.61 -47.52
N LEU A 140 -34.64 -3.30 -47.91
CA LEU A 140 -34.22 -3.25 -49.33
C LEU A 140 -34.41 -4.57 -50.05
N GLY A 141 -34.23 -5.74 -49.33
CA GLY A 141 -34.46 -7.07 -49.90
C GLY A 141 -35.94 -7.37 -50.24
N ILE A 142 -36.89 -6.62 -49.68
CA ILE A 142 -38.33 -6.85 -49.78
C ILE A 142 -39.02 -5.81 -50.67
N VAL A 143 -38.59 -4.55 -50.61
CA VAL A 143 -39.21 -3.43 -51.32
C VAL A 143 -38.86 -3.50 -52.81
N LYS A 144 -39.90 -3.38 -53.67
CA LYS A 144 -39.78 -3.39 -55.14
C LYS A 144 -39.95 -1.98 -55.75
N ASP A 145 -40.45 -1.01 -54.98
CA ASP A 145 -40.65 0.35 -55.44
C ASP A 145 -39.32 1.09 -55.53
N PRO A 146 -38.92 1.61 -56.70
CA PRO A 146 -37.64 2.30 -56.86
C PRO A 146 -37.52 3.58 -56.03
N ALA A 147 -38.61 4.26 -55.74
CA ALA A 147 -38.59 5.47 -54.91
C ALA A 147 -38.29 5.16 -53.46
N LEU A 148 -38.89 4.08 -52.91
CA LEU A 148 -38.64 3.59 -51.57
C LEU A 148 -37.25 2.98 -51.44
N GLN A 149 -36.75 2.27 -52.45
CA GLN A 149 -35.38 1.76 -52.48
C GLN A 149 -34.35 2.93 -52.37
N LYS A 150 -34.58 3.99 -53.11
CA LYS A 150 -33.73 5.19 -53.04
C LYS A 150 -33.71 5.80 -51.65
N GLN A 151 -34.86 5.92 -51.00
CA GLN A 151 -34.94 6.43 -49.63
C GLN A 151 -34.18 5.54 -48.64
N LEU A 152 -34.27 4.21 -48.74
CA LEU A 152 -33.55 3.29 -47.90
C LEU A 152 -32.01 3.40 -48.08
N ILE A 153 -31.56 3.60 -49.32
CA ILE A 153 -30.14 3.80 -49.63
C ILE A 153 -29.67 5.15 -49.07
N ASP A 154 -30.47 6.19 -49.09
CA ASP A 154 -30.13 7.48 -48.51
C ASP A 154 -30.01 7.37 -46.97
N VAL A 155 -30.90 6.63 -46.28
CA VAL A 155 -30.79 6.31 -44.84
C VAL A 155 -29.51 5.58 -44.55
N ILE A 156 -29.16 4.54 -45.34
CA ILE A 156 -27.91 3.80 -45.17
C ILE A 156 -26.70 4.72 -45.28
N ARG A 157 -26.69 5.62 -46.29
CA ARG A 157 -25.59 6.55 -46.49
C ARG A 157 -25.43 7.55 -45.34
N ASP A 158 -26.54 8.04 -44.83
CA ASP A 158 -26.56 8.98 -43.70
C ASP A 158 -26.07 8.34 -42.41
N ASP A 159 -26.49 7.10 -42.12
CA ASP A 159 -26.06 6.34 -40.95
C ASP A 159 -24.57 5.94 -41.03
N VAL A 160 -24.05 5.57 -42.21
CA VAL A 160 -22.62 5.35 -42.42
C VAL A 160 -21.82 6.63 -42.19
N GLY A 161 -22.29 7.78 -42.73
CA GLY A 161 -21.64 9.08 -42.49
C GLY A 161 -21.68 9.48 -41.01
N ARG A 162 -22.70 9.10 -40.26
CA ARG A 162 -22.79 9.33 -38.83
C ARG A 162 -21.79 8.48 -38.05
N LEU A 163 -21.66 7.20 -38.41
CA LEU A 163 -20.65 6.29 -37.79
C LEU A 163 -19.22 6.77 -38.03
N ASP A 164 -18.91 7.23 -39.25
CA ASP A 164 -17.58 7.76 -39.60
C ASP A 164 -17.22 8.99 -38.75
N ARG A 165 -18.16 9.90 -38.57
CA ARG A 165 -17.99 11.06 -37.69
C ARG A 165 -17.75 10.62 -36.22
N LEU A 166 -18.57 9.71 -35.72
CA LEU A 166 -18.45 9.21 -34.33
C LEU A 166 -17.09 8.57 -34.08
N ILE A 167 -16.57 7.79 -35.03
CA ILE A 167 -15.23 7.19 -34.92
C ILE A 167 -14.15 8.27 -34.89
N THR A 168 -14.30 9.31 -35.71
CA THR A 168 -13.38 10.44 -35.76
C THR A 168 -13.38 11.21 -34.44
N ASP A 169 -14.54 11.50 -33.89
CA ASP A 169 -14.72 12.21 -32.61
C ASP A 169 -14.10 11.42 -31.46
N ILE A 170 -14.28 10.08 -31.42
CA ILE A 170 -13.66 9.19 -30.43
C ILE A 170 -12.13 9.23 -30.54
N ALA A 171 -11.59 9.16 -31.76
CA ALA A 171 -10.14 9.19 -31.99
C ALA A 171 -9.54 10.55 -31.56
N GLU A 172 -10.21 11.65 -31.83
CA GLU A 172 -9.80 13.00 -31.43
C GLU A 172 -9.85 13.16 -29.89
N ALA A 173 -10.93 12.75 -29.24
CA ALA A 173 -11.06 12.76 -27.79
C ALA A 173 -9.93 11.95 -27.11
N SER A 174 -9.63 10.77 -27.63
CA SER A 174 -8.54 9.90 -27.12
C SER A 174 -7.16 10.57 -27.28
N ARG A 175 -6.96 11.33 -28.35
CA ARG A 175 -5.71 12.06 -28.61
C ARG A 175 -5.53 13.24 -27.65
N VAL A 176 -6.58 14.02 -27.45
CA VAL A 176 -6.58 15.15 -26.51
C VAL A 176 -6.29 14.67 -25.07
N ASP A 177 -6.90 13.57 -24.64
CA ASP A 177 -6.64 12.97 -23.32
C ASP A 177 -5.16 12.55 -23.16
N ALA A 178 -4.57 11.97 -24.21
CA ALA A 178 -3.16 11.58 -24.20
C ALA A 178 -2.21 12.80 -24.13
N GLU A 179 -2.54 13.88 -24.83
CA GLU A 179 -1.76 15.13 -24.82
C GLU A 179 -1.86 15.84 -23.45
N LEU A 180 -3.05 15.89 -22.86
CA LEU A 180 -3.26 16.45 -21.53
C LEU A 180 -2.51 15.65 -20.44
N ALA A 181 -2.49 14.32 -20.54
CA ALA A 181 -1.74 13.47 -19.62
C ALA A 181 -0.23 13.75 -19.70
N ARG A 182 0.33 13.94 -20.89
CA ARG A 182 1.74 14.30 -21.10
C ARG A 182 2.07 15.70 -20.54
N ALA A 183 1.25 16.70 -20.85
CA ALA A 183 1.45 18.07 -20.38
C ALA A 183 1.38 18.20 -18.84
N ARG A 184 0.56 17.37 -18.16
CA ARG A 184 0.54 17.30 -16.70
C ARG A 184 1.80 16.66 -16.14
N PHE A 185 2.33 15.63 -16.79
CA PHE A 185 3.56 14.94 -16.39
C PHE A 185 4.77 15.88 -16.50
N ASP A 186 4.94 16.60 -17.62
CA ASP A 186 6.03 17.54 -17.83
C ASP A 186 6.02 18.69 -16.83
N ARG A 187 4.84 19.20 -16.48
CA ARG A 187 4.68 20.24 -15.45
C ARG A 187 5.08 19.75 -14.05
N SER A 188 4.81 18.49 -13.75
CA SER A 188 5.17 17.90 -12.45
C SER A 188 6.68 17.68 -12.28
N ILE A 189 7.41 17.48 -13.37
CA ILE A 189 8.87 17.33 -13.38
C ILE A 189 9.56 18.71 -13.30
N SER A 190 9.04 19.73 -13.98
CA SER A 190 9.62 21.07 -14.01
C SER A 190 9.41 21.87 -12.72
N ALA A 191 8.52 21.42 -11.82
CA ALA A 191 8.22 22.07 -10.53
C ALA A 191 9.05 21.51 -9.36
N ARG A 192 9.98 20.60 -9.58
CA ARG A 192 10.95 20.05 -8.61
C ARG A 192 12.35 20.57 -8.88
#